data_383efef0841b6c92a5aaa8e0fd45e18e
#
_entry.id   383efef0841b6c92a5aaa8e0fd45e18e
#
_cell.length_a   1.000
_cell.length_b   1.000
_cell.length_c   1.000
_cell.angle_alpha   90.00
_cell.angle_beta   90.00
_cell.angle_gamma   90.00
#
_symmetry.space_group_name_H-M   'P 1'
#
loop_
_entity.id
_entity.type
_entity.pdbx_description
1 polymer ?
#
loop_
_entity_poly.entity_id
_entity_poly.type
_entity_poly.pdbx_seq_one_letter_code
_entity_poly.pdbx_strand_id
1 'polypeptide(L)'
;MRNDNIARSLRYYRNVNHKSIDDIIAFLREHDYDVSEKTIYAWENGSNQPRADILMLLCEYYQIDDVLTAFGYRDAETSFLQDP
;
A
#
# COMPACT_ATOMS: atom_id res chain seq x y z
N MET A 1 -15.51 12.61 -5.93
CA MET A 1 -14.06 12.77 -6.23
C MET A 1 -13.31 11.56 -5.71
N ARG A 2 -12.46 11.00 -6.53
CA ARG A 2 -11.72 9.80 -6.15
C ARG A 2 -10.44 10.16 -5.40
N ASN A 3 -10.18 9.42 -4.33
CA ASN A 3 -8.97 9.59 -3.54
C ASN A 3 -7.95 8.52 -3.95
N ASP A 4 -6.86 8.92 -4.55
CA ASP A 4 -5.84 8.01 -5.07
C ASP A 4 -4.64 7.84 -4.11
N ASN A 5 -4.77 8.30 -2.88
CA ASN A 5 -3.65 8.24 -1.94
C ASN A 5 -3.13 6.82 -1.74
N ILE A 6 -4.02 5.86 -1.55
CA ILE A 6 -3.61 4.46 -1.35
C ILE A 6 -2.94 3.93 -2.60
N ALA A 7 -3.53 4.19 -3.78
CA ALA A 7 -2.99 3.69 -5.03
C ALA A 7 -1.58 4.21 -5.29
N ARG A 8 -1.39 5.51 -5.15
CA ARG A 8 -0.06 6.11 -5.39
C ARG A 8 0.97 5.59 -4.41
N SER A 9 0.57 5.45 -3.16
CA SER A 9 1.49 4.99 -2.13
C SER A 9 1.89 3.53 -2.34
N LEU A 10 0.94 2.67 -2.71
CA LEU A 10 1.26 1.28 -2.98
C LEU A 10 2.28 1.16 -4.10
N ARG A 11 2.08 1.90 -5.19
CA ARG A 11 3.03 1.88 -6.29
C ARG A 11 4.39 2.43 -5.87
N TYR A 12 4.39 3.54 -5.14
CA TYR A 12 5.62 4.16 -4.66
C TYR A 12 6.43 3.20 -3.79
N TYR A 13 5.78 2.58 -2.80
CA TYR A 13 6.50 1.71 -1.88
C TYR A 13 6.94 0.41 -2.53
N ARG A 14 6.16 -0.10 -3.48
CA ARG A 14 6.63 -1.25 -4.26
C ARG A 14 7.93 -0.89 -4.99
N ASN A 15 7.97 0.27 -5.62
CA ASN A 15 9.13 0.68 -6.40
C ASN A 15 10.36 0.97 -5.53
N VAL A 16 10.19 1.65 -4.40
CA VAL A 16 11.34 1.94 -3.52
C VAL A 16 11.89 0.69 -2.87
N ASN A 17 11.06 -0.34 -2.71
CA ASN A 17 11.51 -1.63 -2.17
C ASN A 17 11.98 -2.57 -3.27
N HIS A 18 11.99 -2.12 -4.52
CA HIS A 18 12.46 -2.90 -5.66
C HIS A 18 11.72 -4.21 -5.84
N LYS A 19 10.39 -4.18 -5.62
CA LYS A 19 9.55 -5.37 -5.76
C LYS A 19 8.84 -5.35 -7.10
N SER A 20 8.84 -6.50 -7.78
CA SER A 20 8.05 -6.66 -8.98
C SER A 20 6.61 -7.03 -8.63
N ILE A 21 5.72 -6.98 -9.62
CA ILE A 21 4.34 -7.46 -9.41
C ILE A 21 4.36 -8.93 -9.03
N ASP A 22 5.25 -9.73 -9.65
CA ASP A 22 5.36 -11.16 -9.33
C ASP A 22 5.79 -11.37 -7.88
N ASP A 23 6.65 -10.50 -7.35
CA ASP A 23 7.04 -10.56 -5.94
C ASP A 23 5.83 -10.39 -5.03
N ILE A 24 4.94 -9.45 -5.37
CA ILE A 24 3.75 -9.21 -4.58
C ILE A 24 2.81 -10.41 -4.64
N ILE A 25 2.64 -10.99 -5.83
CA ILE A 25 1.80 -12.18 -6.00
C ILE A 25 2.33 -13.32 -5.13
N ALA A 26 3.64 -13.56 -5.16
CA ALA A 26 4.25 -14.63 -4.38
C ALA A 26 4.09 -14.39 -2.87
N PHE A 27 4.29 -13.15 -2.43
CA PHE A 27 4.14 -12.80 -1.01
C PHE A 27 2.70 -13.05 -0.54
N LEU A 28 1.71 -12.60 -1.32
CA LEU A 28 0.32 -12.77 -0.93
C LEU A 28 -0.09 -14.25 -0.95
N ARG A 29 0.46 -15.01 -1.90
CA ARG A 29 0.17 -16.46 -1.95
C ARG A 29 0.68 -17.18 -0.71
N GLU A 30 1.81 -16.74 -0.15
CA GLU A 30 2.34 -17.30 1.10
C GLU A 30 1.37 -17.07 2.26
N HIS A 31 0.52 -16.07 2.15
CA HIS A 31 -0.49 -15.75 3.16
C HIS A 31 -1.88 -16.23 2.77
N ASP A 32 -1.93 -17.15 1.81
CA ASP A 32 -3.18 -17.77 1.33
C ASP A 32 -4.10 -16.81 0.58
N TYR A 33 -3.54 -15.76 -0.02
CA TYR A 33 -4.29 -14.86 -0.90
C TYR A 33 -3.84 -15.09 -2.32
N ASP A 34 -4.77 -15.52 -3.17
CA ASP A 34 -4.49 -15.75 -4.58
C ASP A 34 -5.01 -14.57 -5.38
N VAL A 35 -4.10 -13.69 -5.80
CA VAL A 35 -4.46 -12.50 -6.56
C VAL A 35 -3.74 -12.50 -7.90
N SER A 36 -4.39 -11.91 -8.90
CA SER A 36 -3.82 -11.81 -10.24
C SER A 36 -3.03 -10.52 -10.39
N GLU A 37 -2.18 -10.51 -11.41
CA GLU A 37 -1.43 -9.31 -11.79
C GLU A 37 -2.39 -8.15 -12.05
N LYS A 38 -3.48 -8.41 -12.76
CA LYS A 38 -4.48 -7.41 -13.07
C LYS A 38 -5.07 -6.77 -11.81
N THR A 39 -5.29 -7.58 -10.78
CA THR A 39 -5.83 -7.09 -9.52
C THR A 39 -4.85 -6.12 -8.84
N ILE A 40 -3.56 -6.46 -8.85
CA ILE A 40 -2.56 -5.59 -8.23
C ILE A 40 -2.44 -4.28 -8.99
N TYR A 41 -2.45 -4.32 -10.31
CA TYR A 41 -2.44 -3.08 -11.10
C TYR A 41 -3.67 -2.23 -10.81
N ALA A 42 -4.84 -2.85 -10.60
CA ALA A 42 -6.05 -2.10 -10.25
C ALA A 42 -5.89 -1.37 -8.92
N TRP A 43 -5.21 -1.99 -7.95
CA TRP A 43 -4.92 -1.33 -6.69
C TRP A 43 -3.99 -0.13 -6.89
N GLU A 44 -3.01 -0.26 -7.77
CA GLU A 44 -2.01 0.79 -7.99
C GLU A 44 -2.49 1.90 -8.90
N ASN A 45 -3.55 1.69 -9.67
CA ASN A 45 -4.12 2.75 -10.50
C ASN A 45 -5.40 3.35 -9.90
N GLY A 46 -5.85 2.83 -8.76
CA GLY A 46 -7.00 3.40 -8.07
C GLY A 46 -8.35 2.87 -8.53
N SER A 47 -8.38 1.90 -9.45
CA SER A 47 -9.65 1.31 -9.91
C SER A 47 -10.32 0.51 -8.82
N ASN A 48 -9.52 -0.16 -8.00
CA ASN A 48 -9.99 -0.93 -6.84
C ASN A 48 -9.04 -0.70 -5.69
N GLN A 49 -9.49 -1.07 -4.50
CA GLN A 49 -8.63 -1.03 -3.32
C GLN A 49 -8.49 -2.43 -2.75
N PRO A 50 -7.33 -2.75 -2.18
CA PRO A 50 -7.19 -4.04 -1.51
C PRO A 50 -8.05 -4.09 -0.25
N ARG A 51 -8.45 -5.29 0.14
CA ARG A 51 -9.11 -5.51 1.43
C ARG A 51 -8.19 -5.02 2.53
N ALA A 52 -8.80 -4.67 3.67
CA ALA A 52 -8.02 -4.12 4.79
C ALA A 52 -6.92 -5.07 5.26
N ASP A 53 -7.21 -6.37 5.33
CA ASP A 53 -6.23 -7.35 5.77
C ASP A 53 -5.06 -7.46 4.80
N ILE A 54 -5.34 -7.42 3.51
CA ILE A 54 -4.29 -7.47 2.49
C ILE A 54 -3.45 -6.18 2.56
N LEU A 55 -4.11 -5.03 2.74
CA LEU A 55 -3.40 -3.76 2.87
C LEU A 55 -2.43 -3.78 4.06
N MET A 56 -2.87 -4.34 5.18
CA MET A 56 -1.99 -4.44 6.35
C MET A 56 -0.79 -5.34 6.07
N LEU A 57 -0.99 -6.46 5.35
CA LEU A 57 0.11 -7.31 4.97
C LEU A 57 1.10 -6.59 4.06
N LEU A 58 0.60 -5.80 3.11
CA LEU A 58 1.46 -5.04 2.23
C LEU A 58 2.25 -3.98 2.99
N CYS A 59 1.64 -3.33 3.97
CA CYS A 59 2.35 -2.38 4.82
C CYS A 59 3.50 -3.05 5.55
N GLU A 60 3.27 -4.24 6.07
CA GLU A 60 4.33 -5.02 6.71
C GLU A 60 5.44 -5.36 5.73
N TYR A 61 5.06 -5.84 4.54
CA TYR A 61 6.00 -6.24 3.51
C TYR A 61 6.86 -5.08 3.03
N TYR A 62 6.25 -3.89 2.93
CA TYR A 62 6.95 -2.69 2.50
C TYR A 62 7.63 -1.95 3.65
N GLN A 63 7.54 -2.49 4.87
CA GLN A 63 8.15 -1.90 6.08
C GLN A 63 7.63 -0.50 6.36
N ILE A 64 6.32 -0.33 6.24
CA ILE A 64 5.65 0.93 6.53
C ILE A 64 5.16 0.90 7.97
N ASP A 65 5.73 1.74 8.82
CA ASP A 65 5.33 1.81 10.24
C ASP A 65 4.23 2.83 10.45
N ASP A 66 4.36 4.01 9.86
CA ASP A 66 3.40 5.08 10.02
C ASP A 66 2.49 5.12 8.80
N VAL A 67 1.43 4.33 8.85
CA VAL A 67 0.53 4.13 7.71
C VAL A 67 -0.16 5.44 7.30
N LEU A 68 -0.61 6.23 8.27
CA LEU A 68 -1.34 7.45 7.95
C LEU A 68 -0.46 8.46 7.22
N THR A 69 0.78 8.62 7.68
CA THR A 69 1.71 9.51 7.02
C THR A 69 2.13 8.95 5.67
N ALA A 70 2.43 7.65 5.62
CA ALA A 70 2.90 7.00 4.40
C ALA A 70 1.88 7.11 3.27
N PHE A 71 0.60 7.01 3.59
CA PHE A 71 -0.45 7.05 2.58
C PHE A 71 -1.06 8.44 2.39
N GLY A 72 -0.46 9.46 3.00
CA GLY A 72 -0.87 10.83 2.75
C GLY A 72 -2.10 11.30 3.50
N TYR A 73 -2.50 10.60 4.56
CA TYR A 73 -3.63 10.99 5.39
C TYR A 73 -3.21 11.83 6.59
N ARG A 74 -1.92 11.94 6.81
CA ARG A 74 -1.35 12.77 7.87
C ARG A 74 -0.04 13.35 7.37
N ASP A 75 0.12 14.65 7.57
CA ASP A 75 1.38 15.32 7.27
C ASP A 75 2.35 15.05 8.42
N ALA A 76 3.54 14.56 8.13
CA ALA A 76 4.53 14.22 9.15
C ALA A 76 4.85 15.42 10.05
N GLU A 77 5.00 16.60 9.45
CA GLU A 77 5.27 17.80 10.22
C GLU A 77 4.08 18.21 11.06
N THR A 78 2.89 18.16 10.48
CA THR A 78 1.67 18.52 11.17
C THR A 78 1.38 17.57 12.32
N SER A 79 1.63 16.27 12.12
CA SER A 79 1.34 15.31 13.17
C SER A 79 2.22 15.56 14.39
N PHE A 80 3.43 16.03 14.18
CA PHE A 80 4.34 16.38 15.26
C PHE A 80 3.82 17.61 16.03
N LEU A 81 3.29 18.57 15.31
CA LEU A 81 2.80 19.83 15.91
C LEU A 81 1.42 19.70 16.54
N GLN A 82 0.66 18.68 16.19
CA GLN A 82 -0.69 18.50 16.72
C GLN A 82 -0.72 17.78 18.05
N ASP A 83 0.39 17.41 18.53
CA ASP A 83 0.48 16.71 19.80
C ASP A 83 0.06 17.65 20.91
N PRO A 84 -0.98 17.31 21.68
CA PRO A 84 -1.45 18.18 22.75
C PRO A 84 -0.48 18.31 23.91
#